data_9a51e328059d99a0f82062b128f6bf35
#
_entry.id   9a51e328059d99a0f82062b128f6bf35
#
_cell.length_a   1.000
_cell.length_b   1.000
_cell.length_c   1.000
_cell.angle_alpha   90.00
_cell.angle_beta   90.00
_cell.angle_gamma   90.00
#
_symmetry.space_group_name_H-M   'P 1'
#
loop_
_entity.id
_entity.type
_entity.pdbx_description
1 polymer ?
#
loop_
_entity_poly.entity_id
_entity_poly.type
_entity_poly.pdbx_seq_one_letter_code
_entity_poly.pdbx_strand_id
1 'polypeptide(L)'
;MTKNILALLVVITTISCQSNAQKNVAAKTTYKVTKTASQWQTALTNEQYNVLRKAGTERPYSSPLNDVKEAGTLVCAACNSPVYENEHKFESGTGWPSYDRAIDGQVERDIDYKIGYARTELKCATCGSHLGHEFNDGPRNTTGQRHCINGVALDFVPKGKALPAIRK
;
A
#
# COMPACT_ATOMS: atom_id res chain seq x y z
N MET A 1 5.56 -85.09 -19.72
CA MET A 1 6.14 -84.12 -18.79
C MET A 1 5.86 -82.71 -19.33
N THR A 2 4.74 -82.10 -18.93
CA THR A 2 4.28 -80.81 -19.38
C THR A 2 4.54 -79.78 -18.26
N LYS A 3 5.44 -78.84 -18.54
CA LYS A 3 5.74 -77.72 -17.61
C LYS A 3 4.75 -76.58 -17.82
N ASN A 4 3.88 -76.31 -16.83
CA ASN A 4 3.04 -75.17 -16.80
C ASN A 4 3.86 -73.97 -16.34
N ILE A 5 3.99 -72.95 -17.21
CA ILE A 5 4.58 -71.67 -16.89
C ILE A 5 3.40 -70.72 -16.48
N LEU A 6 3.33 -70.38 -15.20
CA LEU A 6 2.36 -69.45 -14.64
C LEU A 6 2.91 -68.04 -14.86
N ALA A 7 2.31 -67.30 -15.78
CA ALA A 7 2.65 -65.88 -16.02
C ALA A 7 1.98 -65.00 -14.96
N LEU A 8 2.77 -64.38 -14.10
CA LEU A 8 2.32 -63.43 -13.09
C LEU A 8 2.16 -62.06 -13.72
N LEU A 9 0.91 -61.60 -13.94
CA LEU A 9 0.61 -60.25 -14.42
C LEU A 9 0.69 -59.27 -13.24
N VAL A 10 1.75 -58.44 -13.21
CA VAL A 10 1.86 -57.32 -12.24
C VAL A 10 1.12 -56.13 -12.81
N VAL A 11 -0.03 -55.80 -12.22
CA VAL A 11 -0.77 -54.58 -12.55
C VAL A 11 -0.18 -53.42 -11.74
N ILE A 12 0.60 -52.57 -12.40
CA ILE A 12 1.10 -51.32 -11.79
C ILE A 12 0.00 -50.24 -11.89
N THR A 13 -0.71 -50.01 -10.79
CA THR A 13 -1.62 -48.88 -10.68
C THR A 13 -0.81 -47.60 -10.41
N THR A 14 -0.67 -46.74 -11.42
CA THR A 14 -0.11 -45.40 -11.26
C THR A 14 -1.14 -44.51 -10.60
N ILE A 15 -0.94 -44.23 -9.31
CA ILE A 15 -1.71 -43.20 -8.59
C ILE A 15 -1.20 -41.84 -9.08
N SER A 16 -1.95 -41.21 -10.01
CA SER A 16 -1.71 -39.83 -10.42
C SER A 16 -2.16 -38.92 -9.32
N CYS A 17 -1.23 -38.41 -8.49
CA CYS A 17 -1.48 -37.29 -7.59
C CYS A 17 -1.69 -36.05 -8.43
N GLN A 18 -2.94 -35.73 -8.76
CA GLN A 18 -3.31 -34.39 -9.23
C GLN A 18 -3.19 -33.42 -8.05
N SER A 19 -2.06 -32.74 -7.95
CA SER A 19 -1.92 -31.58 -7.08
C SER A 19 -2.79 -30.47 -7.62
N ASN A 20 -3.97 -30.26 -7.02
CA ASN A 20 -4.75 -29.05 -7.19
C ASN A 20 -3.93 -27.89 -6.62
N ALA A 21 -3.10 -27.26 -7.44
CA ALA A 21 -2.54 -25.96 -7.14
C ALA A 21 -3.69 -24.96 -7.11
N GLN A 22 -4.30 -24.80 -5.94
CA GLN A 22 -5.29 -23.79 -5.65
C GLN A 22 -4.59 -22.45 -5.87
N LYS A 23 -4.81 -21.82 -7.03
CA LYS A 23 -4.44 -20.42 -7.26
C LYS A 23 -5.22 -19.60 -6.24
N ASN A 24 -4.56 -19.20 -5.16
CA ASN A 24 -5.05 -18.15 -4.30
C ASN A 24 -5.14 -16.89 -5.16
N VAL A 25 -6.26 -16.69 -5.82
CA VAL A 25 -6.63 -15.40 -6.39
C VAL A 25 -6.85 -14.52 -5.18
N ALA A 26 -5.86 -13.68 -4.85
CA ALA A 26 -6.03 -12.65 -3.84
C ALA A 26 -7.33 -11.92 -4.16
N ALA A 27 -8.27 -11.91 -3.20
CA ALA A 27 -9.56 -11.26 -3.38
C ALA A 27 -9.29 -9.81 -3.79
N LYS A 28 -9.75 -9.43 -4.99
CA LYS A 28 -9.57 -8.08 -5.53
C LYS A 28 -10.23 -7.10 -4.55
N THR A 29 -9.44 -6.39 -3.77
CA THR A 29 -9.93 -5.40 -2.81
C THR A 29 -10.78 -4.38 -3.57
N THR A 30 -12.06 -4.32 -3.26
CA THR A 30 -12.97 -3.33 -3.87
C THR A 30 -12.93 -2.06 -3.03
N TYR A 31 -12.26 -1.03 -3.52
CA TYR A 31 -12.19 0.27 -2.85
C TYR A 31 -13.53 1.02 -2.90
N LYS A 32 -13.83 1.80 -1.85
CA LYS A 32 -15.03 2.64 -1.78
C LYS A 32 -15.06 3.73 -2.85
N VAL A 33 -13.87 4.21 -3.25
CA VAL A 33 -13.70 5.19 -4.33
C VAL A 33 -12.90 4.56 -5.45
N THR A 34 -13.55 4.37 -6.60
CA THR A 34 -12.93 3.81 -7.80
C THR A 34 -13.18 4.74 -8.98
N LYS A 35 -12.17 4.92 -9.82
CA LYS A 35 -12.23 5.70 -11.05
C LYS A 35 -11.43 4.99 -12.15
N THR A 36 -11.76 5.26 -13.40
CA THR A 36 -10.92 4.84 -14.54
C THR A 36 -9.59 5.60 -14.53
N ALA A 37 -8.60 5.09 -15.26
CA ALA A 37 -7.31 5.77 -15.40
C ALA A 37 -7.47 7.20 -15.94
N SER A 38 -8.34 7.41 -16.94
CA SER A 38 -8.63 8.73 -17.50
C SER A 38 -9.26 9.68 -16.48
N GLN A 39 -10.22 9.20 -15.69
CA GLN A 39 -10.85 10.01 -14.63
C GLN A 39 -9.84 10.42 -13.55
N TRP A 40 -8.90 9.51 -13.17
CA TRP A 40 -7.82 9.86 -12.24
C TRP A 40 -6.87 10.90 -12.85
N GLN A 41 -6.50 10.77 -14.13
CA GLN A 41 -5.64 11.74 -14.82
C GLN A 41 -6.27 13.15 -14.88
N THR A 42 -7.59 13.23 -15.04
CA THR A 42 -8.31 14.52 -15.04
C THR A 42 -8.42 15.11 -13.63
N ALA A 43 -8.53 14.27 -12.59
CA ALA A 43 -8.76 14.71 -11.22
C ALA A 43 -7.48 15.08 -10.45
N LEU A 44 -6.31 14.65 -10.93
CA LEU A 44 -5.02 14.77 -10.26
C LEU A 44 -4.04 15.56 -11.13
N THR A 45 -3.08 16.24 -10.51
CA THR A 45 -1.93 16.77 -11.24
C THR A 45 -1.09 15.61 -11.81
N ASN A 46 -0.23 15.90 -12.78
CA ASN A 46 0.66 14.88 -13.35
C ASN A 46 1.54 14.21 -12.29
N GLU A 47 2.04 14.98 -11.33
CA GLU A 47 2.87 14.47 -10.24
C GLU A 47 2.04 13.62 -9.27
N GLN A 48 0.88 14.09 -8.84
CA GLN A 48 -0.06 13.31 -8.03
C GLN A 48 -0.46 12.02 -8.72
N TYR A 49 -0.79 12.04 -10.00
CA TYR A 49 -1.13 10.83 -10.75
C TYR A 49 0.03 9.83 -10.81
N ASN A 50 1.26 10.33 -11.03
CA ASN A 50 2.45 9.48 -11.05
C ASN A 50 2.68 8.80 -9.69
N VAL A 51 2.58 9.54 -8.60
CA VAL A 51 2.77 8.99 -7.25
C VAL A 51 1.59 8.11 -6.85
N LEU A 52 0.38 8.65 -6.83
CA LEU A 52 -0.80 7.99 -6.26
C LEU A 52 -1.30 6.79 -7.07
N ARG A 53 -1.11 6.81 -8.42
CA ARG A 53 -1.68 5.78 -9.31
C ARG A 53 -0.65 4.90 -10.03
N LYS A 54 0.61 5.33 -10.09
CA LYS A 54 1.71 4.56 -10.69
C LYS A 54 2.77 4.15 -9.66
N ALA A 55 2.52 4.38 -8.36
CA ALA A 55 3.45 4.12 -7.27
C ALA A 55 4.84 4.74 -7.55
N GLY A 56 4.84 5.99 -8.00
CA GLY A 56 6.04 6.81 -8.13
C GLY A 56 6.51 7.32 -6.78
N THR A 57 7.66 8.00 -6.78
CA THR A 57 8.21 8.67 -5.60
C THR A 57 8.56 10.11 -5.96
N GLU A 58 8.13 11.07 -5.14
CA GLU A 58 8.55 12.46 -5.27
C GLU A 58 10.04 12.63 -4.92
N ARG A 59 10.66 13.74 -5.30
CA ARG A 59 12.03 14.02 -4.93
C ARG A 59 12.15 14.27 -3.41
N PRO A 60 13.25 13.83 -2.75
CA PRO A 60 13.44 14.13 -1.34
C PRO A 60 13.50 15.65 -1.13
N TYR A 61 13.00 16.13 -0.01
CA TYR A 61 12.93 17.54 0.39
C TYR A 61 12.10 18.45 -0.53
N SER A 62 11.26 17.89 -1.41
CA SER A 62 10.42 18.68 -2.33
C SER A 62 9.08 19.08 -1.71
N SER A 63 8.61 18.36 -0.70
CA SER A 63 7.30 18.61 -0.09
C SER A 63 7.35 19.69 0.99
N PRO A 64 6.49 20.72 0.93
CA PRO A 64 6.34 21.68 2.03
C PRO A 64 5.79 21.02 3.33
N LEU A 65 5.20 19.83 3.24
CA LEU A 65 4.71 19.10 4.40
C LEU A 65 5.84 18.63 5.34
N ASN A 66 7.10 18.63 4.88
CA ASN A 66 8.23 18.38 5.76
C ASN A 66 8.27 19.40 6.91
N ASP A 67 7.97 20.66 6.64
CA ASP A 67 8.11 21.76 7.59
C ASP A 67 6.83 22.05 8.40
N VAL A 68 5.69 21.43 8.05
CA VAL A 68 4.42 21.60 8.79
C VAL A 68 4.53 20.91 10.15
N LYS A 69 4.41 21.70 11.24
CA LYS A 69 4.49 21.23 12.64
C LYS A 69 3.19 21.45 13.41
N GLU A 70 2.27 22.21 12.85
CA GLU A 70 0.98 22.47 13.51
C GLU A 70 0.09 21.21 13.55
N ALA A 71 -0.77 21.14 14.58
CA ALA A 71 -1.72 20.05 14.72
C ALA A 71 -2.76 20.07 13.60
N GLY A 72 -3.12 18.89 13.09
CA GLY A 72 -4.09 18.75 12.02
C GLY A 72 -4.10 17.37 11.42
N THR A 73 -4.94 17.18 10.42
CA THR A 73 -5.15 15.89 9.75
C THR A 73 -4.63 15.93 8.32
N LEU A 74 -3.88 14.92 7.92
CA LEU A 74 -3.48 14.70 6.53
C LEU A 74 -4.54 13.84 5.85
N VAL A 75 -5.04 14.32 4.73
CA VAL A 75 -6.01 13.57 3.91
C VAL A 75 -5.36 13.11 2.61
N CYS A 76 -5.81 11.97 2.09
CA CYS A 76 -5.35 11.47 0.79
C CYS A 76 -5.71 12.45 -0.32
N ALA A 77 -4.73 12.98 -1.06
CA ALA A 77 -4.95 13.95 -2.13
C ALA A 77 -5.83 13.42 -3.28
N ALA A 78 -5.96 12.09 -3.43
CA ALA A 78 -6.84 11.50 -4.43
C ALA A 78 -8.31 11.51 -4.02
N CYS A 79 -8.65 11.21 -2.76
CA CYS A 79 -10.04 10.96 -2.36
C CYS A 79 -10.50 11.73 -1.12
N ASN A 80 -9.65 12.53 -0.48
CA ASN A 80 -9.90 13.26 0.75
C ASN A 80 -10.16 12.38 1.99
N SER A 81 -9.85 11.08 1.95
CA SER A 81 -9.93 10.24 3.16
C SER A 81 -8.87 10.65 4.16
N PRO A 82 -9.17 10.86 5.45
CA PRO A 82 -8.16 11.10 6.47
C PRO A 82 -7.26 9.87 6.60
N VAL A 83 -5.94 10.09 6.64
CA VAL A 83 -4.96 8.98 6.66
C VAL A 83 -3.94 9.11 7.78
N TYR A 84 -3.55 10.34 8.17
CA TYR A 84 -2.60 10.59 9.26
C TYR A 84 -3.04 11.78 10.11
N GLU A 85 -2.72 11.72 11.41
CA GLU A 85 -2.74 12.90 12.28
C GLU A 85 -1.33 13.47 12.38
N ASN A 86 -1.18 14.80 12.23
CA ASN A 86 0.13 15.44 12.19
C ASN A 86 0.87 15.37 13.55
N GLU A 87 0.17 15.09 14.64
CA GLU A 87 0.72 14.82 15.96
C GLU A 87 1.62 13.56 15.99
N HIS A 88 1.47 12.65 15.02
CA HIS A 88 2.28 11.44 14.87
C HIS A 88 3.46 11.61 13.91
N LYS A 89 3.65 12.82 13.40
CA LYS A 89 4.78 13.17 12.54
C LYS A 89 6.06 13.31 13.35
N PHE A 90 7.18 12.87 12.78
CA PHE A 90 8.51 13.08 13.36
C PHE A 90 9.55 13.38 12.27
N GLU A 91 10.68 13.98 12.68
CA GLU A 91 11.80 14.30 11.79
C GLU A 91 12.67 13.06 11.59
N SER A 92 12.54 12.43 10.42
CA SER A 92 13.34 11.24 10.06
C SER A 92 14.68 11.58 9.38
N GLY A 93 14.83 12.81 8.90
CA GLY A 93 16.00 13.22 8.12
C GLY A 93 16.07 12.65 6.70
N THR A 94 15.05 11.90 6.26
CA THR A 94 15.07 11.22 4.94
C THR A 94 14.63 12.10 3.77
N GLY A 95 14.02 13.25 4.07
CA GLY A 95 13.51 14.18 3.05
C GLY A 95 12.06 13.99 2.65
N TRP A 96 11.36 13.07 3.29
CA TRP A 96 9.92 12.85 3.13
C TRP A 96 9.17 12.98 4.45
N PRO A 97 7.91 13.45 4.46
CA PRO A 97 7.06 13.44 5.63
C PRO A 97 7.01 12.04 6.25
N SER A 98 7.31 11.93 7.54
CA SER A 98 7.42 10.65 8.23
C SER A 98 6.52 10.60 9.45
N TYR A 99 5.77 9.50 9.60
CA TYR A 99 4.81 9.28 10.68
C TYR A 99 5.12 7.96 11.37
N ASP A 100 4.88 7.87 12.68
CA ASP A 100 5.07 6.60 13.41
C ASP A 100 3.84 5.67 13.30
N ARG A 101 2.70 6.18 12.88
CA ARG A 101 1.45 5.43 12.63
C ARG A 101 0.50 6.20 11.72
N ALA A 102 -0.45 5.48 11.13
CA ALA A 102 -1.61 6.03 10.44
C ALA A 102 -2.83 6.08 11.37
N ILE A 103 -3.89 6.74 10.93
CA ILE A 103 -5.22 6.62 11.53
C ILE A 103 -5.71 5.18 11.32
N ASP A 104 -6.24 4.55 12.36
CA ASP A 104 -6.66 3.16 12.35
C ASP A 104 -7.64 2.86 11.21
N GLY A 105 -7.35 1.82 10.43
CA GLY A 105 -8.17 1.38 9.31
C GLY A 105 -8.15 2.28 8.07
N GLN A 106 -7.39 3.37 8.05
CA GLN A 106 -7.35 4.32 6.93
C GLN A 106 -6.20 4.06 5.94
N VAL A 107 -5.21 3.27 6.36
CA VAL A 107 -4.08 2.88 5.52
C VAL A 107 -3.94 1.37 5.54
N GLU A 108 -3.85 0.77 4.37
CA GLU A 108 -3.59 -0.66 4.19
C GLU A 108 -2.13 -0.92 3.81
N ARG A 109 -1.65 -2.13 4.11
CA ARG A 109 -0.31 -2.61 3.77
C ARG A 109 -0.38 -3.62 2.65
N ASP A 110 0.55 -3.50 1.70
CA ASP A 110 0.74 -4.44 0.60
C ASP A 110 2.23 -4.74 0.46
N ILE A 111 2.61 -5.70 -0.39
CA ILE A 111 4.01 -6.02 -0.65
C ILE A 111 4.39 -5.50 -2.02
N ASP A 112 5.42 -4.65 -2.07
CA ASP A 112 6.01 -4.10 -3.29
C ASP A 112 7.38 -4.75 -3.57
N TYR A 113 7.58 -5.22 -4.81
CA TYR A 113 8.85 -5.78 -5.32
C TYR A 113 9.49 -4.93 -6.41
N LYS A 114 9.01 -3.72 -6.65
CA LYS A 114 9.37 -2.86 -7.79
C LYS A 114 10.88 -2.59 -7.92
N ILE A 115 11.61 -2.58 -6.81
CA ILE A 115 13.06 -2.32 -6.79
C ILE A 115 13.91 -3.57 -6.55
N GLY A 116 13.35 -4.78 -6.77
CA GLY A 116 14.07 -6.04 -6.69
C GLY A 116 14.09 -6.73 -5.33
N TYR A 117 13.56 -6.11 -4.27
CA TYR A 117 13.32 -6.72 -2.97
C TYR A 117 11.97 -6.30 -2.38
N ALA A 118 11.48 -7.11 -1.42
CA ALA A 118 10.18 -6.86 -0.79
C ALA A 118 10.22 -5.61 0.11
N ARG A 119 9.24 -4.72 -0.06
CA ARG A 119 8.98 -3.59 0.82
C ARG A 119 7.51 -3.58 1.21
N THR A 120 7.19 -3.08 2.40
CA THR A 120 5.80 -2.84 2.79
C THR A 120 5.31 -1.53 2.16
N GLU A 121 4.45 -1.64 1.16
CA GLU A 121 3.76 -0.51 0.54
C GLU A 121 2.62 -0.04 1.42
N LEU A 122 2.44 1.27 1.55
CA LEU A 122 1.33 1.92 2.24
C LEU A 122 0.36 2.53 1.23
N LYS A 123 -0.91 2.16 1.33
CA LYS A 123 -1.97 2.58 0.41
C LYS A 123 -3.17 3.14 1.18
N CYS A 124 -3.86 4.11 0.59
CA CYS A 124 -5.12 4.61 1.13
C CYS A 124 -6.19 3.51 1.10
N ALA A 125 -6.75 3.12 2.24
CA ALA A 125 -7.77 2.07 2.34
C ALA A 125 -9.10 2.43 1.63
N THR A 126 -9.32 3.73 1.36
CA THR A 126 -10.55 4.19 0.70
C THR A 126 -10.49 4.09 -0.83
N CYS A 127 -9.32 4.34 -1.46
CA CYS A 127 -9.21 4.43 -2.93
C CYS A 127 -8.03 3.64 -3.53
N GLY A 128 -7.22 2.95 -2.70
CA GLY A 128 -6.07 2.17 -3.12
C GLY A 128 -4.92 2.99 -3.69
N SER A 129 -4.89 4.29 -3.45
CA SER A 129 -3.79 5.14 -3.92
C SER A 129 -2.52 4.84 -3.12
N HIS A 130 -1.39 4.71 -3.82
CA HIS A 130 -0.07 4.62 -3.20
C HIS A 130 0.23 5.88 -2.40
N LEU A 131 0.67 5.73 -1.16
CA LEU A 131 1.06 6.82 -0.27
C LEU A 131 2.58 6.84 -0.06
N GLY A 132 3.19 5.69 0.15
CA GLY A 132 4.60 5.53 0.48
C GLY A 132 4.93 4.12 0.92
N HIS A 133 5.92 3.99 1.81
CA HIS A 133 6.38 2.69 2.34
C HIS A 133 6.60 2.75 3.85
N GLU A 134 6.51 1.58 4.49
CA GLU A 134 6.81 1.39 5.91
C GLU A 134 8.20 0.79 6.10
N PHE A 135 8.91 1.28 7.12
CA PHE A 135 10.24 0.83 7.53
C PHE A 135 10.28 0.60 9.05
N ASN A 136 11.22 -0.24 9.53
CA ASN A 136 11.37 -0.62 10.94
C ASN A 136 12.41 0.25 11.68
N ASP A 137 12.63 1.47 11.21
CA ASP A 137 13.62 2.42 11.74
C ASP A 137 12.97 3.68 12.33
N GLY A 138 11.72 3.58 12.75
CA GLY A 138 10.96 4.62 13.42
C GLY A 138 11.31 4.79 14.90
N PRO A 139 10.66 5.75 15.61
CA PRO A 139 10.92 6.04 17.01
C PRO A 139 10.59 4.84 17.90
N ARG A 140 11.59 4.33 18.64
CA ARG A 140 11.45 3.13 19.50
C ARG A 140 10.56 3.33 20.72
N ASN A 141 10.37 4.58 21.13
CA ASN A 141 9.47 4.95 22.24
C ASN A 141 8.00 5.01 21.84
N THR A 142 7.68 4.80 20.56
CA THR A 142 6.31 4.69 20.03
C THR A 142 6.14 3.33 19.35
N THR A 143 5.90 3.28 18.06
CA THR A 143 5.66 2.02 17.33
C THR A 143 6.93 1.33 16.84
N GLY A 144 8.06 2.04 16.76
CA GLY A 144 9.27 1.58 16.06
C GLY A 144 9.13 1.59 14.54
N GLN A 145 7.96 1.96 13.99
CA GLN A 145 7.70 2.01 12.56
C GLN A 145 7.90 3.44 12.03
N ARG A 146 8.35 3.54 10.80
CA ARG A 146 8.40 4.79 10.05
C ARG A 146 7.59 4.63 8.76
N HIS A 147 6.46 5.31 8.69
CA HIS A 147 5.70 5.51 7.46
C HIS A 147 6.34 6.67 6.69
N CYS A 148 7.11 6.37 5.65
CA CYS A 148 7.74 7.34 4.76
C CYS A 148 6.78 7.67 3.63
N ILE A 149 6.19 8.87 3.66
CA ILE A 149 5.04 9.21 2.82
C ILE A 149 5.41 10.29 1.82
N ASN A 150 4.98 10.13 0.57
CA ASN A 150 5.10 11.18 -0.43
C ASN A 150 4.19 12.35 -0.04
N GLY A 151 4.73 13.53 0.16
CA GLY A 151 3.93 14.68 0.55
C GLY A 151 2.93 15.09 -0.53
N VAL A 152 3.26 14.92 -1.81
CA VAL A 152 2.33 15.17 -2.94
C VAL A 152 1.10 14.26 -2.90
N ALA A 153 1.15 13.15 -2.16
CA ALA A 153 0.02 12.23 -1.95
C ALA A 153 -0.95 12.70 -0.85
N LEU A 154 -0.64 13.79 -0.15
CA LEU A 154 -1.35 14.28 1.01
C LEU A 154 -1.75 15.75 0.86
N ASP A 155 -2.92 16.10 1.42
CA ASP A 155 -3.31 17.49 1.67
C ASP A 155 -3.45 17.68 3.19
N PHE A 156 -2.96 18.81 3.73
CA PHE A 156 -3.01 19.13 5.14
C PHE A 156 -4.26 19.95 5.49
N VAL A 157 -4.97 19.53 6.54
CA VAL A 157 -6.12 20.24 7.09
C VAL A 157 -5.81 20.64 8.54
N PRO A 158 -5.64 21.93 8.85
CA PRO A 158 -5.37 22.40 10.21
C PRO A 158 -6.44 21.97 11.20
N LYS A 159 -6.04 21.68 12.44
CA LYS A 159 -6.95 21.35 13.54
C LYS A 159 -8.06 22.42 13.71
N GLY A 160 -9.29 21.96 13.87
CA GLY A 160 -10.47 22.84 13.97
C GLY A 160 -11.06 23.28 12.63
N LYS A 161 -10.45 22.95 11.51
CA LYS A 161 -11.08 23.08 10.18
C LYS A 161 -11.86 21.82 9.83
N ALA A 162 -12.99 21.99 9.13
CA ALA A 162 -13.76 20.86 8.63
C ALA A 162 -12.97 20.07 7.60
N LEU A 163 -12.96 18.73 7.73
CA LEU A 163 -12.37 17.86 6.72
C LEU A 163 -13.17 17.95 5.42
N PRO A 164 -12.49 17.94 4.26
CA PRO A 164 -13.17 17.93 2.97
C PRO A 164 -13.98 16.64 2.80
N ALA A 165 -15.09 16.72 2.08
CA ALA A 165 -15.88 15.54 1.77
C ALA A 165 -15.08 14.53 0.93
N ILE A 166 -15.33 13.23 1.15
CA ILE A 166 -14.74 12.18 0.33
C ILE A 166 -15.11 12.39 -1.14
N ARG A 167 -14.13 12.48 -2.01
CA ARG A 167 -14.32 12.56 -3.47
C ARG A 167 -14.77 11.19 -4.00
N LYS A 168 -15.99 11.13 -4.53
CA LYS A 168 -16.53 9.94 -5.19
C LYS A 168 -16.12 9.87 -6.65
#